data_ccec51f4859a059539cc03ee8b407996
#
_entry.id   ccec51f4859a059539cc03ee8b407996
#
_cell.length_a   1.000
_cell.length_b   1.000
_cell.length_c   1.000
_cell.angle_alpha   90.00
_cell.angle_beta   90.00
_cell.angle_gamma   90.00
#
_symmetry.space_group_name_H-M   'P 1'
#
loop_
_entity.id
_entity.type
_entity.pdbx_description
1 polymer ?
#
loop_
_entity_poly.entity_id
_entity_poly.type
_entity_poly.pdbx_seq_one_letter_code
_entity_poly.pdbx_strand_id
1 'polypeptide(L)'
;MCRTALPPAGRGRPALYCSRSCQAKAYRRRKQTPVPAPERPVAEAPSGKRLRIAEALWRIAAERGLHAASLREVAAEAGVSLRAVQYHFGSKHRLLVDALHLLHAENERIARSRIPFDATEPRGLLRAVLDEFLPVDAQRATALRVFAAYYARSLTDPDLAKVFLPAEQPLERLVAELISAARADGRTAPGLDPWHEADLLVSGAVGLGGDVLHRRRTLDEVRRTLDYHLDRIFAGDRRAGR
;
A
#
# COMPACT_ATOMS: atom_id res chain seq x y z
N MET A 1 -20.70 -13.23 -36.04
CA MET A 1 -22.03 -12.59 -36.04
C MET A 1 -23.05 -13.62 -36.55
N CYS A 2 -24.24 -13.67 -35.92
CA CYS A 2 -25.34 -14.51 -36.39
C CYS A 2 -25.85 -13.90 -37.70
N ARG A 3 -26.02 -14.73 -38.77
CA ARG A 3 -26.53 -14.31 -40.10
C ARG A 3 -28.04 -14.39 -40.22
N THR A 4 -28.77 -14.67 -39.13
CA THR A 4 -30.22 -14.81 -39.14
C THR A 4 -30.87 -13.43 -39.18
N ALA A 5 -31.81 -13.23 -40.11
CA ALA A 5 -32.55 -11.99 -40.23
C ALA A 5 -33.36 -11.70 -38.97
N LEU A 6 -33.49 -10.43 -38.60
CA LEU A 6 -34.34 -10.01 -37.49
C LEU A 6 -35.82 -10.17 -37.84
N PRO A 7 -36.68 -10.54 -36.90
CA PRO A 7 -38.12 -10.59 -37.12
C PRO A 7 -38.62 -9.17 -37.50
N PRO A 8 -39.64 -9.08 -38.38
CA PRO A 8 -40.23 -7.80 -38.73
C PRO A 8 -40.76 -7.06 -37.50
N ALA A 9 -40.62 -5.73 -37.51
CA ALA A 9 -41.04 -4.89 -36.42
C ALA A 9 -42.57 -4.95 -36.24
N GLY A 10 -43.03 -5.54 -35.09
CA GLY A 10 -44.40 -5.43 -34.65
C GLY A 10 -44.63 -4.16 -33.81
N ARG A 11 -45.84 -3.97 -33.25
CA ARG A 11 -46.08 -2.88 -32.30
C ARG A 11 -45.16 -3.04 -31.06
N GLY A 12 -44.20 -2.12 -30.87
CA GLY A 12 -43.24 -2.10 -29.78
C GLY A 12 -41.83 -1.73 -30.21
N ARG A 13 -40.89 -1.76 -29.25
CA ARG A 13 -39.48 -1.44 -29.52
C ARG A 13 -38.87 -2.51 -30.43
N PRO A 14 -38.18 -2.13 -31.54
CA PRO A 14 -37.59 -3.09 -32.46
C PRO A 14 -36.62 -4.07 -31.78
N ALA A 15 -36.68 -5.34 -32.19
CA ALA A 15 -35.77 -6.36 -31.66
C ALA A 15 -34.34 -6.10 -32.17
N LEU A 16 -33.38 -5.99 -31.26
CA LEU A 16 -31.96 -5.78 -31.56
C LEU A 16 -31.20 -7.09 -31.78
N TYR A 17 -31.83 -8.23 -31.45
CA TYR A 17 -31.21 -9.56 -31.52
C TYR A 17 -32.23 -10.58 -32.06
N CYS A 18 -31.77 -11.51 -32.89
CA CYS A 18 -32.61 -12.56 -33.52
C CYS A 18 -33.07 -13.62 -32.50
N SER A 19 -32.43 -13.74 -31.35
CA SER A 19 -32.78 -14.69 -30.30
C SER A 19 -32.20 -14.29 -28.93
N ARG A 20 -32.75 -14.89 -27.84
CA ARG A 20 -32.19 -14.74 -26.47
C ARG A 20 -30.73 -15.21 -26.36
N SER A 21 -30.34 -16.26 -27.12
CA SER A 21 -28.95 -16.72 -27.14
C SER A 21 -28.00 -15.70 -27.79
N CYS A 22 -28.42 -15.01 -28.85
CA CYS A 22 -27.65 -13.93 -29.44
C CYS A 22 -27.56 -12.71 -28.55
N GLN A 23 -28.61 -12.37 -27.81
CA GLN A 23 -28.58 -11.34 -26.77
C GLN A 23 -27.61 -11.68 -25.64
N ALA A 24 -27.63 -12.91 -25.14
CA ALA A 24 -26.72 -13.40 -24.10
C ALA A 24 -25.25 -13.43 -24.59
N LYS A 25 -25.01 -13.79 -25.86
CA LYS A 25 -23.67 -13.78 -26.47
C LYS A 25 -23.14 -12.35 -26.65
N ALA A 26 -23.99 -11.42 -27.06
CA ALA A 26 -23.63 -10.00 -27.18
C ALA A 26 -23.37 -9.36 -25.80
N TYR A 27 -24.14 -9.74 -24.77
CA TYR A 27 -23.93 -9.31 -23.40
C TYR A 27 -22.60 -9.84 -22.85
N ARG A 28 -22.29 -11.13 -23.04
CA ARG A 28 -21.00 -11.72 -22.63
C ARG A 28 -19.83 -11.05 -23.34
N ARG A 29 -19.93 -10.79 -24.66
CA ARG A 29 -18.88 -10.12 -25.43
C ARG A 29 -18.63 -8.67 -24.95
N ARG A 30 -19.69 -7.92 -24.59
CA ARG A 30 -19.55 -6.57 -24.00
C ARG A 30 -18.88 -6.61 -22.61
N LYS A 31 -19.13 -7.69 -21.83
CA LYS A 31 -18.44 -7.90 -20.55
C LYS A 31 -16.99 -8.37 -20.67
N GLN A 32 -16.64 -9.00 -21.80
CA GLN A 32 -15.30 -9.52 -22.10
C GLN A 32 -14.43 -8.54 -22.89
N THR A 33 -15.01 -7.51 -23.49
CA THR A 33 -14.22 -6.43 -24.10
C THR A 33 -13.70 -5.57 -22.96
N PRO A 34 -12.37 -5.50 -22.73
CA PRO A 34 -11.82 -4.55 -21.77
C PRO A 34 -12.26 -3.16 -22.26
N VAL A 35 -13.10 -2.49 -21.50
CA VAL A 35 -13.28 -1.04 -21.68
C VAL A 35 -11.90 -0.48 -21.32
N PRO A 36 -11.21 0.24 -22.24
CA PRO A 36 -10.00 0.95 -21.87
C PRO A 36 -10.37 1.76 -20.65
N ALA A 37 -9.63 1.58 -19.55
CA ALA A 37 -9.82 2.42 -18.37
C ALA A 37 -9.65 3.86 -18.86
N PRO A 38 -10.58 4.78 -18.55
CA PRO A 38 -10.37 6.18 -18.89
C PRO A 38 -9.01 6.57 -18.31
N GLU A 39 -8.12 7.10 -19.16
CA GLU A 39 -6.84 7.65 -18.74
C GLU A 39 -7.12 8.58 -17.57
N ARG A 40 -6.57 8.26 -16.41
CA ARG A 40 -6.78 9.09 -15.22
C ARG A 40 -6.06 10.41 -15.45
N PRO A 41 -6.73 11.55 -15.24
CA PRO A 41 -6.01 12.81 -15.09
C PRO A 41 -5.01 12.63 -13.95
N VAL A 42 -3.78 13.12 -14.16
CA VAL A 42 -2.71 13.25 -13.18
C VAL A 42 -3.30 13.73 -11.85
N ALA A 43 -3.00 13.02 -10.78
CA ALA A 43 -3.49 13.09 -9.43
C ALA A 43 -4.03 14.47 -8.97
N GLU A 44 -5.33 14.69 -9.15
CA GLU A 44 -6.07 15.59 -8.25
C GLU A 44 -6.03 15.00 -6.84
N ALA A 45 -5.77 15.86 -5.85
CA ALA A 45 -5.84 15.46 -4.44
C ALA A 45 -7.13 14.67 -4.19
N PRO A 46 -7.09 13.50 -3.54
CA PRO A 46 -8.25 12.64 -3.40
C PRO A 46 -9.38 13.45 -2.77
N SER A 47 -10.56 13.43 -3.40
CA SER A 47 -11.72 14.10 -2.84
C SER A 47 -11.91 13.60 -1.40
N GLY A 48 -12.24 14.49 -0.44
CA GLY A 48 -12.38 14.11 0.97
C GLY A 48 -13.30 12.90 1.21
N LYS A 49 -14.28 12.66 0.30
CA LYS A 49 -15.12 11.46 0.31
C LYS A 49 -14.36 10.19 -0.05
N ARG A 50 -13.46 10.26 -1.03
CA ARG A 50 -12.69 9.09 -1.48
C ARG A 50 -11.72 8.63 -0.38
N LEU A 51 -11.06 9.58 0.29
CA LEU A 51 -10.20 9.29 1.43
C LEU A 51 -11.00 8.70 2.61
N ARG A 52 -12.14 9.29 2.98
CA ARG A 52 -13.01 8.75 4.04
C ARG A 52 -13.45 7.31 3.80
N ILE A 53 -13.76 6.94 2.54
CA ILE A 53 -14.13 5.58 2.17
C ILE A 53 -12.91 4.64 2.32
N ALA A 54 -11.72 5.08 1.92
CA ALA A 54 -10.48 4.33 2.09
C ALA A 54 -10.13 4.14 3.58
N GLU A 55 -10.25 5.16 4.39
CA GLU A 55 -10.05 5.10 5.85
C GLU A 55 -11.00 4.11 6.53
N ALA A 56 -12.28 4.09 6.11
CA ALA A 56 -13.24 3.11 6.60
C ALA A 56 -12.82 1.67 6.25
N LEU A 57 -12.34 1.46 5.03
CA LEU A 57 -11.76 0.16 4.65
C LEU A 57 -10.56 -0.20 5.54
N TRP A 58 -9.66 0.74 5.81
CA TRP A 58 -8.47 0.48 6.64
C TRP A 58 -8.84 0.13 8.08
N ARG A 59 -9.84 0.80 8.68
CA ARG A 59 -10.35 0.42 10.01
C ARG A 59 -10.88 -1.01 10.02
N ILE A 60 -11.73 -1.37 9.04
CA ILE A 60 -12.24 -2.75 8.90
C ILE A 60 -11.08 -3.74 8.72
N ALA A 61 -10.09 -3.40 7.89
CA ALA A 61 -8.95 -4.27 7.61
C ALA A 61 -8.08 -4.49 8.85
N ALA A 62 -7.85 -3.43 9.65
CA ALA A 62 -7.05 -3.50 10.87
C ALA A 62 -7.71 -4.33 11.98
N GLU A 63 -9.04 -4.29 12.09
CA GLU A 63 -9.80 -4.93 13.16
C GLU A 63 -10.29 -6.33 12.80
N ARG A 64 -10.76 -6.51 11.57
CA ARG A 64 -11.48 -7.71 11.11
C ARG A 64 -10.88 -8.36 9.87
N GLY A 65 -9.80 -7.79 9.31
CA GLY A 65 -9.15 -8.27 8.09
C GLY A 65 -9.86 -7.85 6.79
N LEU A 66 -9.16 -7.89 5.66
CA LEU A 66 -9.69 -7.48 4.34
C LEU A 66 -10.87 -8.33 3.85
N HIS A 67 -11.02 -9.55 4.34
CA HIS A 67 -12.15 -10.40 3.97
C HIS A 67 -13.49 -9.83 4.42
N ALA A 68 -13.53 -9.17 5.58
CA ALA A 68 -14.71 -8.53 6.14
C ALA A 68 -15.15 -7.26 5.38
N ALA A 69 -14.26 -6.66 4.59
CA ALA A 69 -14.53 -5.42 3.85
C ALA A 69 -15.38 -5.68 2.61
N SER A 70 -16.70 -5.74 2.75
CA SER A 70 -17.64 -5.65 1.62
C SER A 70 -17.93 -4.19 1.28
N LEU A 71 -18.41 -3.90 0.06
CA LEU A 71 -18.80 -2.53 -0.31
C LEU A 71 -19.90 -1.96 0.62
N ARG A 72 -20.78 -2.82 1.16
CA ARG A 72 -21.83 -2.44 2.11
C ARG A 72 -21.27 -2.10 3.47
N GLU A 73 -20.37 -2.94 3.99
CA GLU A 73 -19.67 -2.70 5.26
C GLU A 73 -18.86 -1.40 5.20
N VAL A 74 -18.08 -1.20 4.12
CA VAL A 74 -17.31 0.01 3.93
C VAL A 74 -18.21 1.25 3.81
N ALA A 75 -19.36 1.15 3.15
CA ALA A 75 -20.33 2.23 3.05
C ALA A 75 -20.90 2.60 4.43
N ALA A 76 -21.29 1.60 5.22
CA ALA A 76 -21.80 1.79 6.58
C ALA A 76 -20.73 2.43 7.48
N GLU A 77 -19.52 1.89 7.49
CA GLU A 77 -18.38 2.40 8.27
C GLU A 77 -17.98 3.84 7.88
N ALA A 78 -18.05 4.18 6.58
CA ALA A 78 -17.75 5.51 6.08
C ALA A 78 -18.88 6.52 6.28
N GLY A 79 -20.08 6.09 6.70
CA GLY A 79 -21.27 6.95 6.80
C GLY A 79 -21.72 7.48 5.44
N VAL A 80 -21.62 6.65 4.38
CA VAL A 80 -22.05 7.01 3.01
C VAL A 80 -22.97 5.96 2.41
N SER A 81 -23.68 6.30 1.33
CA SER A 81 -24.48 5.30 0.63
C SER A 81 -23.62 4.31 -0.15
N LEU A 82 -24.09 3.07 -0.31
CA LEU A 82 -23.45 2.06 -1.18
C LEU A 82 -23.25 2.60 -2.60
N ARG A 83 -24.21 3.41 -3.12
CA ARG A 83 -24.10 4.05 -4.44
C ARG A 83 -22.90 5.00 -4.51
N ALA A 84 -22.61 5.73 -3.42
CA ALA A 84 -21.43 6.60 -3.38
C ALA A 84 -20.13 5.79 -3.44
N VAL A 85 -20.02 4.68 -2.71
CA VAL A 85 -18.85 3.78 -2.78
C VAL A 85 -18.69 3.22 -4.20
N GLN A 86 -19.80 2.76 -4.82
CA GLN A 86 -19.78 2.25 -6.19
C GLN A 86 -19.41 3.33 -7.21
N TYR A 87 -19.84 4.57 -7.02
CA TYR A 87 -19.49 5.70 -7.87
C TYR A 87 -17.98 5.99 -7.84
N HIS A 88 -17.37 6.01 -6.64
CA HIS A 88 -15.96 6.34 -6.48
C HIS A 88 -15.00 5.19 -6.86
N PHE A 89 -15.40 3.94 -6.64
CA PHE A 89 -14.51 2.78 -6.76
C PHE A 89 -15.01 1.68 -7.71
N GLY A 90 -16.28 1.66 -8.02
CA GLY A 90 -16.89 0.69 -8.97
C GLY A 90 -17.05 -0.71 -8.39
N SER A 91 -15.97 -1.40 -8.01
CA SER A 91 -15.97 -2.78 -7.51
C SER A 91 -15.17 -2.92 -6.22
N LYS A 92 -15.38 -4.03 -5.48
CA LYS A 92 -14.57 -4.36 -4.29
C LYS A 92 -13.08 -4.45 -4.62
N HIS A 93 -12.73 -5.10 -5.73
CA HIS A 93 -11.32 -5.24 -6.12
C HIS A 93 -10.68 -3.87 -6.39
N ARG A 94 -11.33 -2.99 -7.16
CA ARG A 94 -10.82 -1.63 -7.39
C ARG A 94 -10.75 -0.81 -6.11
N LEU A 95 -11.72 -0.98 -5.19
CA LEU A 95 -11.64 -0.33 -3.89
C LEU A 95 -10.39 -0.77 -3.12
N LEU A 96 -10.06 -2.06 -3.11
CA LEU A 96 -8.85 -2.56 -2.45
C LEU A 96 -7.57 -1.97 -3.07
N VAL A 97 -7.45 -2.01 -4.39
CA VAL A 97 -6.26 -1.48 -5.10
C VAL A 97 -6.12 0.04 -4.89
N ASP A 98 -7.20 0.79 -5.09
CA ASP A 98 -7.18 2.25 -4.96
C ASP A 98 -6.94 2.68 -3.51
N ALA A 99 -7.52 1.97 -2.52
CA ALA A 99 -7.29 2.26 -1.12
C ALA A 99 -5.86 1.93 -0.68
N LEU A 100 -5.20 0.93 -1.29
CA LEU A 100 -3.80 0.64 -1.03
C LEU A 100 -2.88 1.77 -1.54
N HIS A 101 -3.13 2.30 -2.74
CA HIS A 101 -2.43 3.49 -3.24
C HIS A 101 -2.60 4.69 -2.31
N LEU A 102 -3.83 4.93 -1.84
CA LEU A 102 -4.11 6.01 -0.89
C LEU A 102 -3.40 5.79 0.46
N LEU A 103 -3.32 4.54 0.93
CA LEU A 103 -2.61 4.19 2.16
C LEU A 103 -1.13 4.52 2.07
N HIS A 104 -0.47 4.14 0.97
CA HIS A 104 0.93 4.45 0.74
C HIS A 104 1.16 5.96 0.72
N ALA A 105 0.37 6.70 -0.05
CA ALA A 105 0.50 8.17 -0.15
C ALA A 105 0.28 8.86 1.20
N GLU A 106 -0.70 8.43 1.99
CA GLU A 106 -0.99 9.01 3.29
C GLU A 106 0.09 8.68 4.33
N ASN A 107 0.57 7.43 4.36
CA ASN A 107 1.66 7.05 5.25
C ASN A 107 2.97 7.78 4.89
N GLU A 108 3.28 7.93 3.60
CA GLU A 108 4.43 8.72 3.16
C GLU A 108 4.30 10.18 3.59
N ARG A 109 3.13 10.80 3.40
CA ARG A 109 2.87 12.19 3.82
C ARG A 109 3.08 12.37 5.33
N ILE A 110 2.57 11.43 6.13
CA ILE A 110 2.71 11.46 7.59
C ILE A 110 4.16 11.23 8.00
N ALA A 111 4.83 10.22 7.43
CA ALA A 111 6.23 9.94 7.71
C ALA A 111 7.13 11.15 7.40
N ARG A 112 6.91 11.81 6.25
CA ARG A 112 7.63 13.04 5.89
C ARG A 112 7.44 14.18 6.89
N SER A 113 6.30 14.26 7.58
CA SER A 113 6.08 15.28 8.61
C SER A 113 6.73 14.96 9.97
N ARG A 114 7.15 13.72 10.18
CA ARG A 114 7.73 13.23 11.43
C ARG A 114 9.25 13.06 11.37
N ILE A 115 9.75 12.66 10.20
CA ILE A 115 11.16 12.38 10.01
C ILE A 115 11.91 13.70 9.80
N PRO A 116 12.92 14.01 10.61
CA PRO A 116 13.70 15.25 10.48
C PRO A 116 14.74 15.11 9.36
N PHE A 117 14.30 15.20 8.09
CA PHE A 117 15.18 15.05 6.92
C PHE A 117 16.27 16.14 6.81
N ASP A 118 16.19 17.19 7.59
CA ASP A 118 17.21 18.24 7.74
C ASP A 118 18.29 17.90 8.78
N ALA A 119 18.13 16.78 9.50
CA ALA A 119 19.11 16.33 10.46
C ALA A 119 20.43 15.93 9.77
N THR A 120 21.55 16.40 10.33
CA THR A 120 22.90 16.10 9.82
C THR A 120 23.45 14.76 10.30
N GLU A 121 22.79 14.14 11.28
CA GLU A 121 23.21 12.88 11.89
C GLU A 121 22.49 11.69 11.22
N PRO A 122 23.19 10.90 10.35
CA PRO A 122 22.56 9.90 9.52
C PRO A 122 22.01 8.68 10.30
N ARG A 123 22.65 8.34 11.44
CA ARG A 123 22.19 7.24 12.28
C ARG A 123 20.82 7.55 12.90
N GLY A 124 20.63 8.75 13.42
CA GLY A 124 19.35 9.21 13.98
C GLY A 124 18.27 9.33 12.92
N LEU A 125 18.63 9.81 11.74
CA LEU A 125 17.71 9.87 10.60
C LEU A 125 17.23 8.48 10.18
N LEU A 126 18.15 7.51 10.01
CA LEU A 126 17.81 6.12 9.73
C LEU A 126 16.93 5.51 10.81
N ARG A 127 17.24 5.81 12.09
CA ARG A 127 16.43 5.37 13.20
C ARG A 127 14.98 5.89 13.10
N ALA A 128 14.81 7.16 12.78
CA ALA A 128 13.48 7.76 12.60
C ALA A 128 12.72 7.12 11.43
N VAL A 129 13.41 6.81 10.32
CA VAL A 129 12.82 6.06 9.20
C VAL A 129 12.36 4.67 9.63
N LEU A 130 13.19 3.92 10.36
CA LEU A 130 12.85 2.57 10.81
C LEU A 130 11.71 2.56 11.85
N ASP A 131 11.61 3.59 12.70
CA ASP A 131 10.51 3.73 13.68
C ASP A 131 9.13 3.88 13.01
N GLU A 132 9.05 4.30 11.72
CA GLU A 132 7.78 4.31 10.98
C GLU A 132 7.23 2.89 10.70
N PHE A 133 8.07 1.85 10.80
CA PHE A 133 7.70 0.43 10.67
C PHE A 133 7.49 -0.26 12.03
N LEU A 134 7.49 0.49 13.12
CA LEU A 134 7.24 -0.04 14.46
C LEU A 134 5.92 0.51 15.02
N PRO A 135 5.18 -0.26 15.81
CA PRO A 135 3.92 0.19 16.42
C PRO A 135 4.16 1.08 17.65
N VAL A 136 4.88 2.19 17.47
CA VAL A 136 5.25 3.12 18.54
C VAL A 136 4.07 3.96 19.03
N ASP A 137 3.02 4.03 18.26
CA ASP A 137 1.74 4.67 18.58
C ASP A 137 0.56 3.92 17.94
N ALA A 138 -0.67 4.30 18.31
CA ALA A 138 -1.88 3.65 17.81
C ALA A 138 -2.04 3.77 16.29
N GLN A 139 -1.60 4.89 15.69
CA GLN A 139 -1.70 5.10 14.27
C GLN A 139 -0.77 4.17 13.49
N ARG A 140 0.51 4.07 13.89
CA ARG A 140 1.48 3.14 13.28
C ARG A 140 1.06 1.69 13.50
N ALA A 141 0.56 1.35 14.70
CA ALA A 141 0.03 0.02 14.97
C ALA A 141 -1.13 -0.36 14.03
N THR A 142 -2.04 0.60 13.76
CA THR A 142 -3.14 0.40 12.80
C THR A 142 -2.61 0.25 11.38
N ALA A 143 -1.71 1.12 10.94
CA ALA A 143 -1.09 1.05 9.62
C ALA A 143 -0.42 -0.31 9.38
N LEU A 144 0.37 -0.79 10.33
CA LEU A 144 1.04 -2.11 10.24
C LEU A 144 0.04 -3.28 10.13
N ARG A 145 -1.08 -3.25 10.87
CA ARG A 145 -2.14 -4.28 10.73
C ARG A 145 -2.74 -4.26 9.34
N VAL A 146 -3.03 -3.06 8.81
CA VAL A 146 -3.56 -2.90 7.44
C VAL A 146 -2.56 -3.43 6.42
N PHE A 147 -1.28 -3.06 6.54
CA PHE A 147 -0.22 -3.57 5.67
C PHE A 147 -0.11 -5.10 5.72
N ALA A 148 -0.13 -5.70 6.90
CA ALA A 148 -0.09 -7.15 7.05
C ALA A 148 -1.29 -7.84 6.36
N ALA A 149 -2.49 -7.28 6.46
CA ALA A 149 -3.68 -7.79 5.79
C ALA A 149 -3.57 -7.68 4.26
N TYR A 150 -3.03 -6.57 3.74
CA TYR A 150 -2.77 -6.39 2.31
C TYR A 150 -1.63 -7.29 1.82
N TYR A 151 -0.55 -7.45 2.59
CA TYR A 151 0.55 -8.34 2.24
C TYR A 151 0.06 -9.77 2.04
N ALA A 152 -0.67 -10.32 3.00
CA ALA A 152 -1.24 -11.66 2.87
C ALA A 152 -2.13 -11.81 1.62
N ARG A 153 -2.91 -10.77 1.29
CA ARG A 153 -3.78 -10.78 0.10
C ARG A 153 -2.97 -10.63 -1.20
N SER A 154 -1.90 -9.86 -1.21
CA SER A 154 -1.07 -9.61 -2.39
C SER A 154 -0.36 -10.88 -2.89
N LEU A 155 -0.12 -11.86 -2.02
CA LEU A 155 0.48 -13.15 -2.41
C LEU A 155 -0.36 -13.93 -3.44
N THR A 156 -1.67 -13.64 -3.53
CA THR A 156 -2.61 -14.31 -4.44
C THR A 156 -3.37 -13.36 -5.36
N ASP A 157 -3.02 -12.07 -5.36
CA ASP A 157 -3.68 -11.02 -6.13
C ASP A 157 -2.63 -10.16 -6.84
N PRO A 158 -2.38 -10.40 -8.15
CA PRO A 158 -1.30 -9.73 -8.88
C PRO A 158 -1.44 -8.20 -8.97
N ASP A 159 -2.67 -7.67 -8.95
CA ASP A 159 -2.88 -6.23 -9.03
C ASP A 159 -2.54 -5.55 -7.70
N LEU A 160 -2.81 -6.21 -6.56
CA LEU A 160 -2.35 -5.76 -5.25
C LEU A 160 -0.83 -5.92 -5.10
N ALA A 161 -0.26 -7.03 -5.60
CA ALA A 161 1.18 -7.25 -5.55
C ALA A 161 1.97 -6.13 -6.25
N LYS A 162 1.52 -5.67 -7.43
CA LYS A 162 2.16 -4.57 -8.16
C LYS A 162 2.18 -3.24 -7.39
N VAL A 163 1.16 -3.00 -6.55
CA VAL A 163 1.08 -1.79 -5.73
C VAL A 163 1.88 -1.93 -4.45
N PHE A 164 1.83 -3.13 -3.86
CA PHE A 164 2.43 -3.41 -2.56
C PHE A 164 3.96 -3.54 -2.62
N LEU A 165 4.46 -4.16 -3.69
CA LEU A 165 5.88 -4.42 -3.92
C LEU A 165 6.31 -3.77 -5.25
N PRO A 166 6.45 -2.43 -5.30
CA PRO A 166 6.94 -1.78 -6.50
C PRO A 166 8.37 -2.23 -6.80
N ALA A 167 8.66 -2.50 -8.08
CA ALA A 167 9.97 -2.98 -8.52
C ALA A 167 11.12 -1.99 -8.22
N GLU A 168 10.78 -0.71 -8.06
CA GLU A 168 11.74 0.35 -7.76
C GLU A 168 12.27 0.35 -6.33
N GLN A 169 11.63 -0.38 -5.41
CA GLN A 169 12.02 -0.47 -3.98
C GLN A 169 12.40 0.90 -3.38
N PRO A 170 11.47 1.88 -3.35
CA PRO A 170 11.83 3.27 -3.06
C PRO A 170 12.33 3.49 -1.63
N LEU A 171 11.90 2.66 -0.69
CA LEU A 171 12.32 2.76 0.71
C LEU A 171 13.74 2.21 0.91
N GLU A 172 14.01 1.03 0.37
CA GLU A 172 15.35 0.41 0.40
C GLU A 172 16.37 1.33 -0.29
N ARG A 173 15.96 1.96 -1.41
CA ARG A 173 16.79 2.96 -2.10
C ARG A 173 17.07 4.17 -1.22
N LEU A 174 16.07 4.75 -0.55
CA LEU A 174 16.26 5.87 0.37
C LEU A 174 17.25 5.50 1.49
N VAL A 175 17.07 4.34 2.10
CA VAL A 175 17.95 3.86 3.18
C VAL A 175 19.37 3.63 2.66
N ALA A 176 19.53 3.03 1.47
CA ALA A 176 20.82 2.81 0.84
C ALA A 176 21.53 4.13 0.48
N GLU A 177 20.79 5.14 0.01
CA GLU A 177 21.33 6.48 -0.27
C GLU A 177 21.83 7.16 1.01
N LEU A 178 21.08 7.06 2.13
CA LEU A 178 21.50 7.60 3.43
C LEU A 178 22.78 6.92 3.94
N ILE A 179 22.89 5.59 3.83
CA ILE A 179 24.10 4.85 4.21
C ILE A 179 25.27 5.21 3.27
N SER A 180 25.01 5.36 1.96
CA SER A 180 26.03 5.73 0.97
C SER A 180 26.59 7.12 1.23
N ALA A 181 25.75 8.09 1.55
CA ALA A 181 26.20 9.44 1.93
C ALA A 181 27.07 9.41 3.18
N ALA A 182 26.64 8.69 4.22
CA ALA A 182 27.44 8.53 5.44
C ALA A 182 28.77 7.80 5.19
N ARG A 183 28.79 6.85 4.26
CA ARG A 183 30.03 6.16 3.84
C ARG A 183 31.01 7.10 3.13
N ALA A 184 30.50 7.96 2.25
CA ALA A 184 31.32 8.97 1.58
C ALA A 184 31.99 9.93 2.58
N ASP A 185 31.32 10.23 3.69
CA ASP A 185 31.82 11.04 4.80
C ASP A 185 32.72 10.27 5.79
N GLY A 186 33.00 8.98 5.56
CA GLY A 186 33.82 8.14 6.45
C GLY A 186 33.13 7.77 7.77
N ARG A 187 31.82 7.94 7.89
CA ARG A 187 31.05 7.69 9.12
C ARG A 187 30.50 6.28 9.26
N THR A 188 30.83 5.38 8.33
CA THR A 188 30.40 3.98 8.39
C THR A 188 31.58 3.04 8.62
N ALA A 189 31.28 1.82 9.05
CA ALA A 189 32.26 0.74 9.09
C ALA A 189 32.79 0.44 7.66
N PRO A 190 34.07 0.02 7.50
CA PRO A 190 34.60 -0.31 6.19
C PRO A 190 33.99 -1.60 5.64
N GLY A 191 33.89 -1.68 4.31
CA GLY A 191 33.47 -2.89 3.61
C GLY A 191 31.96 -3.14 3.58
N LEU A 192 31.14 -2.20 4.04
CA LEU A 192 29.68 -2.30 3.96
C LEU A 192 29.19 -2.14 2.51
N ASP A 193 28.18 -2.92 2.13
CA ASP A 193 27.37 -2.67 0.96
C ASP A 193 26.07 -1.96 1.38
N PRO A 194 25.85 -0.69 1.00
CA PRO A 194 24.69 0.08 1.43
C PRO A 194 23.36 -0.53 1.01
N TRP A 195 23.31 -1.23 -0.14
CA TRP A 195 22.09 -1.83 -0.62
C TRP A 195 21.69 -3.05 0.23
N HIS A 196 22.64 -3.94 0.52
CA HIS A 196 22.40 -5.13 1.33
C HIS A 196 22.05 -4.76 2.78
N GLU A 197 22.66 -3.72 3.33
CA GLU A 197 22.31 -3.20 4.65
C GLU A 197 20.90 -2.60 4.66
N ALA A 198 20.53 -1.85 3.61
CA ALA A 198 19.20 -1.27 3.47
C ALA A 198 18.11 -2.34 3.39
N ASP A 199 18.30 -3.34 2.54
CA ASP A 199 17.38 -4.45 2.35
C ASP A 199 17.12 -5.21 3.67
N LEU A 200 18.21 -5.52 4.40
CA LEU A 200 18.12 -6.19 5.69
C LEU A 200 17.43 -5.32 6.76
N LEU A 201 17.77 -4.02 6.83
CA LEU A 201 17.19 -3.11 7.82
C LEU A 201 15.69 -2.92 7.60
N VAL A 202 15.26 -2.69 6.35
CA VAL A 202 13.84 -2.48 6.03
C VAL A 202 13.04 -3.75 6.29
N SER A 203 13.49 -4.89 5.74
CA SER A 203 12.84 -6.19 5.95
C SER A 203 12.81 -6.58 7.42
N GLY A 204 13.91 -6.33 8.15
CA GLY A 204 14.03 -6.58 9.58
C GLY A 204 13.07 -5.72 10.40
N ALA A 205 12.98 -4.42 10.11
CA ALA A 205 12.06 -3.51 10.82
C ALA A 205 10.58 -3.91 10.64
N VAL A 206 10.18 -4.27 9.41
CA VAL A 206 8.83 -4.77 9.11
C VAL A 206 8.53 -6.05 9.88
N GLY A 207 9.42 -7.03 9.86
CA GLY A 207 9.27 -8.29 10.58
C GLY A 207 9.21 -8.10 12.11
N LEU A 208 10.12 -7.30 12.65
CA LEU A 208 10.18 -6.98 14.08
C LEU A 208 8.97 -6.16 14.54
N GLY A 209 8.45 -5.26 13.71
CA GLY A 209 7.19 -4.54 13.99
C GLY A 209 6.01 -5.49 14.11
N GLY A 210 5.96 -6.53 13.28
CA GLY A 210 5.00 -7.63 13.38
C GLY A 210 5.12 -8.39 14.71
N ASP A 211 6.33 -8.69 15.17
CA ASP A 211 6.56 -9.36 16.47
C ASP A 211 6.00 -8.54 17.64
N VAL A 212 6.11 -7.21 17.60
CA VAL A 212 5.52 -6.33 18.63
C VAL A 212 3.98 -6.37 18.58
N LEU A 213 3.38 -6.34 17.38
CA LEU A 213 1.92 -6.45 17.22
C LEU A 213 1.37 -7.77 17.77
N HIS A 214 2.12 -8.85 17.60
CA HIS A 214 1.79 -10.17 18.14
C HIS A 214 2.17 -10.35 19.63
N ARG A 215 2.71 -9.32 20.28
CA ARG A 215 3.20 -9.37 21.67
C ARG A 215 4.27 -10.44 21.91
N ARG A 216 4.97 -10.86 20.88
CA ARG A 216 6.09 -11.79 20.94
C ARG A 216 7.34 -11.10 21.49
N ARG A 217 7.47 -9.80 21.20
CA ARG A 217 8.55 -8.93 21.68
C ARG A 217 7.96 -7.60 22.16
N THR A 218 8.66 -6.96 23.07
CA THR A 218 8.38 -5.57 23.46
C THR A 218 8.98 -4.61 22.43
N LEU A 219 8.44 -3.40 22.37
CA LEU A 219 8.98 -2.33 21.51
C LEU A 219 10.45 -2.02 21.86
N ASP A 220 10.80 -2.03 23.16
CA ASP A 220 12.17 -1.76 23.62
C ASP A 220 13.16 -2.85 23.19
N GLU A 221 12.75 -4.13 23.19
CA GLU A 221 13.60 -5.22 22.67
C GLU A 221 13.87 -5.06 21.18
N VAL A 222 12.84 -4.71 20.41
CA VAL A 222 12.98 -4.49 18.98
C VAL A 222 13.88 -3.27 18.71
N ARG A 223 13.68 -2.20 19.46
CA ARG A 223 14.51 -1.00 19.37
C ARG A 223 15.97 -1.29 19.65
N ARG A 224 16.28 -2.05 20.71
CA ARG A 224 17.67 -2.47 20.98
C ARG A 224 18.27 -3.29 19.85
N THR A 225 17.48 -4.15 19.19
CA THR A 225 17.96 -4.93 18.05
C THR A 225 18.31 -4.04 16.86
N LEU A 226 17.44 -3.06 16.53
CA LEU A 226 17.72 -2.11 15.47
C LEU A 226 18.91 -1.21 15.79
N ASP A 227 19.00 -0.72 17.03
CA ASP A 227 20.13 0.09 17.50
C ASP A 227 21.45 -0.67 17.41
N TYR A 228 21.48 -1.95 17.78
CA TYR A 228 22.64 -2.80 17.61
C TYR A 228 23.13 -2.87 16.16
N HIS A 229 22.20 -3.00 15.19
CA HIS A 229 22.55 -3.02 13.77
C HIS A 229 23.03 -1.64 13.28
N LEU A 230 22.32 -0.58 13.66
CA LEU A 230 22.74 0.81 13.33
C LEU A 230 24.12 1.11 13.89
N ASP A 231 24.41 0.70 15.14
CA ASP A 231 25.75 0.89 15.74
C ASP A 231 26.85 0.15 14.99
N ARG A 232 26.56 -1.00 14.38
CA ARG A 232 27.53 -1.72 13.53
C ARG A 232 27.76 -1.01 12.21
N ILE A 233 26.71 -0.47 11.59
CA ILE A 233 26.83 0.27 10.33
C ILE A 233 27.64 1.57 10.55
N PHE A 234 27.36 2.30 11.63
CA PHE A 234 27.98 3.58 11.95
C PHE A 234 29.19 3.49 12.91
N ALA A 235 29.82 2.33 13.02
CA ALA A 235 30.98 2.12 13.90
C ALA A 235 32.22 2.95 13.53
N GLY A 236 32.27 3.53 12.33
CA GLY A 236 33.33 4.44 11.87
C GLY A 236 33.40 5.76 12.66
N ASP A 237 32.24 6.25 13.11
CA ASP A 237 32.10 7.56 13.78
C ASP A 237 32.78 7.61 15.17
N ARG A 238 32.95 6.46 15.84
CA ARG A 238 33.59 6.38 17.17
C ARG A 238 35.14 6.40 17.11
N ARG A 239 35.76 6.23 15.96
CA ARG A 239 37.25 6.23 15.81
C ARG A 239 37.83 7.60 15.46
N ALA A 240 37.00 8.52 14.97
CA ALA A 240 37.46 9.89 14.60
C ALA A 240 37.55 10.85 15.81
N GLY A 241 37.09 10.46 16.99
CA GLY A 241 37.09 11.27 18.21
C GLY A 241 38.08 10.85 19.29
N ARG A 242 39.12 10.04 18.94
CA ARG A 242 40.19 9.69 19.86
C ARG A 242 41.55 10.15 19.32
#